data_f0524a86fc36562adf1039701419a568
#
_entry.id   f0524a86fc36562adf1039701419a568
#
_cell.length_a   1.000
_cell.length_b   1.000
_cell.length_c   1.000
_cell.angle_alpha   90.00
_cell.angle_beta   90.00
_cell.angle_gamma   90.00
#
_symmetry.space_group_name_H-M   'P 1'
#
loop_
_entity.id
_entity.type
_entity.pdbx_description
1 polymer ?
#
loop_
_entity_poly.entity_id
_entity_poly.type
_entity_poly.pdbx_seq_one_letter_code
_entity_poly.pdbx_strand_id
1 'polypeptide(L)'
;MLKAQYFPYTLKFNFPAGTSRGILKTKLTYFITLSDGVKFGIGECSLFKGLSYDDNSDYENELIEVISKLENEVSISVIIEDLKEWPSIQFGIETAFLSFKADNPFYLFDNNFSNQLSGIEINGLVWMGDWEFMYNQLKEKLELGHSCIKIKIGAINFEKELDLLKKIRNEFSEKEV
;
A
#
# COMPACT_ATOMS: atom_id res chain seq x y z
N MET A 1 11.86 -8.26 28.14
CA MET A 1 12.19 -9.10 26.96
C MET A 1 11.17 -8.77 25.88
N LEU A 2 11.63 -8.41 24.70
CA LEU A 2 10.78 -8.14 23.55
C LEU A 2 10.18 -9.47 23.05
N LYS A 3 8.87 -9.49 22.85
CA LYS A 3 8.16 -10.58 22.17
C LYS A 3 7.81 -10.12 20.77
N ALA A 4 8.09 -10.95 19.78
CA ALA A 4 7.78 -10.69 18.39
C ALA A 4 6.92 -11.84 17.84
N GLN A 5 5.93 -11.52 17.04
CA GLN A 5 5.07 -12.49 16.38
C GLN A 5 4.69 -12.00 14.99
N TYR A 6 4.41 -12.92 14.09
CA TYR A 6 3.76 -12.59 12.82
C TYR A 6 2.47 -13.42 12.66
N PHE A 7 1.55 -12.89 11.87
CA PHE A 7 0.35 -13.63 11.49
C PHE A 7 -0.11 -13.24 10.09
N PRO A 8 -0.57 -14.21 9.29
CA PRO A 8 -1.16 -13.96 7.98
C PRO A 8 -2.57 -13.40 8.14
N TYR A 9 -2.94 -12.48 7.25
CA TYR A 9 -4.29 -11.95 7.18
C TYR A 9 -4.73 -11.79 5.73
N THR A 10 -5.92 -12.27 5.40
CA THR A 10 -6.48 -12.15 4.05
C THR A 10 -7.42 -10.97 3.97
N LEU A 11 -6.95 -9.88 3.35
CA LEU A 11 -7.76 -8.73 3.00
C LEU A 11 -8.71 -9.09 1.86
N LYS A 12 -9.96 -8.64 1.96
CA LYS A 12 -10.95 -8.75 0.88
C LYS A 12 -11.17 -7.38 0.27
N PHE A 13 -11.09 -7.29 -1.05
CA PHE A 13 -11.43 -6.05 -1.74
C PHE A 13 -12.94 -5.84 -1.70
N ASN A 14 -13.38 -4.62 -1.43
CA ASN A 14 -14.81 -4.24 -1.49
C ASN A 14 -15.36 -4.40 -2.91
N PHE A 15 -14.51 -4.08 -3.91
CA PHE A 15 -14.78 -4.32 -5.33
C PHE A 15 -13.57 -5.04 -5.95
N PRO A 16 -13.80 -5.95 -6.92
CA PRO A 16 -12.70 -6.62 -7.60
C PRO A 16 -11.73 -5.60 -8.21
N ALA A 17 -10.45 -5.69 -7.86
CA ALA A 17 -9.44 -4.77 -8.34
C ALA A 17 -8.85 -5.27 -9.67
N GLY A 18 -9.18 -4.60 -10.76
CA GLY A 18 -8.60 -4.85 -12.08
C GLY A 18 -7.14 -4.41 -12.14
N THR A 19 -6.27 -5.29 -12.64
CA THR A 19 -4.85 -4.99 -12.91
C THR A 19 -4.51 -5.47 -14.32
N SER A 20 -3.37 -5.04 -14.86
CA SER A 20 -2.87 -5.55 -16.15
C SER A 20 -2.56 -7.06 -16.15
N ARG A 21 -2.52 -7.69 -14.97
CA ARG A 21 -2.23 -9.13 -14.78
C ARG A 21 -3.44 -9.95 -14.34
N GLY A 22 -4.62 -9.32 -14.21
CA GLY A 22 -5.87 -9.99 -13.82
C GLY A 22 -6.65 -9.25 -12.75
N ILE A 23 -7.66 -9.92 -12.23
CA ILE A 23 -8.60 -9.36 -11.24
C ILE A 23 -8.26 -9.91 -9.86
N LEU A 24 -7.96 -9.03 -8.92
CA LEU A 24 -7.72 -9.37 -7.53
C LEU A 24 -9.02 -9.22 -6.72
N LYS A 25 -9.39 -10.28 -6.00
CA LYS A 25 -10.53 -10.27 -5.07
C LYS A 25 -10.08 -10.26 -3.62
N THR A 26 -8.89 -10.80 -3.36
CA THR A 26 -8.27 -10.88 -2.03
C THR A 26 -6.78 -10.55 -2.14
N LYS A 27 -6.19 -10.15 -1.01
CA LYS A 27 -4.74 -9.98 -0.84
C LYS A 27 -4.33 -10.62 0.47
N LEU A 28 -3.43 -11.60 0.41
CA LEU A 28 -2.73 -12.07 1.60
C LEU A 28 -1.69 -11.03 2.01
N THR A 29 -1.67 -10.68 3.28
CA THR A 29 -0.64 -9.84 3.89
C THR A 29 -0.21 -10.47 5.20
N TYR A 30 0.94 -10.05 5.74
CA TYR A 30 1.42 -10.50 7.04
C TYR A 30 1.60 -9.29 7.95
N PHE A 31 1.12 -9.40 9.17
CA PHE A 31 1.39 -8.42 10.21
C PHE A 31 2.46 -8.93 11.15
N ILE A 32 3.35 -8.04 11.55
CA ILE A 32 4.33 -8.27 12.60
C ILE A 32 3.92 -7.44 13.81
N THR A 33 3.93 -8.06 14.98
CA THR A 33 3.68 -7.38 16.25
C THR A 33 4.88 -7.52 17.18
N LEU A 34 5.17 -6.43 17.88
CA LEU A 34 6.20 -6.34 18.90
C LEU A 34 5.56 -5.97 20.24
N SER A 35 5.99 -6.59 21.34
CA SER A 35 5.50 -6.23 22.68
C SER A 35 6.55 -6.49 23.75
N ASP A 36 6.64 -5.59 24.74
CA ASP A 36 7.42 -5.79 25.98
C ASP A 36 6.52 -6.13 27.19
N GLY A 37 5.20 -6.27 26.96
CA GLY A 37 4.18 -6.49 27.97
C GLY A 37 3.52 -5.19 28.49
N VAL A 38 4.07 -4.02 28.13
CA VAL A 38 3.49 -2.70 28.45
C VAL A 38 3.08 -1.96 27.18
N LYS A 39 3.97 -1.89 26.20
CA LYS A 39 3.75 -1.30 24.89
C LYS A 39 3.61 -2.39 23.82
N PHE A 40 2.98 -2.04 22.72
CA PHE A 40 2.99 -2.86 21.51
C PHE A 40 3.25 -2.02 20.27
N GLY A 41 3.78 -2.64 19.25
CA GLY A 41 3.93 -2.05 17.91
C GLY A 41 3.44 -3.03 16.87
N ILE A 42 3.02 -2.50 15.72
CA ILE A 42 2.51 -3.27 14.61
C ILE A 42 3.06 -2.74 13.28
N GLY A 43 3.41 -3.65 12.37
CA GLY A 43 3.79 -3.33 10.99
C GLY A 43 3.19 -4.33 10.02
N GLU A 44 2.96 -3.90 8.79
CA GLU A 44 2.42 -4.74 7.72
C GLU A 44 3.49 -5.06 6.69
N CYS A 45 3.73 -6.34 6.45
CA CYS A 45 4.50 -6.86 5.32
C CYS A 45 3.56 -7.03 4.13
N SER A 46 3.46 -5.98 3.32
CA SER A 46 2.43 -5.83 2.29
C SER A 46 2.84 -6.48 0.98
N LEU A 47 2.83 -7.81 0.93
CA LEU A 47 3.16 -8.60 -0.25
C LEU A 47 2.00 -8.64 -1.25
N PHE A 48 2.31 -8.49 -2.54
CA PHE A 48 1.39 -8.78 -3.64
C PHE A 48 1.88 -10.00 -4.44
N LYS A 49 1.14 -11.09 -4.35
CA LYS A 49 1.46 -12.31 -5.07
C LYS A 49 1.53 -12.09 -6.58
N GLY A 50 2.62 -12.52 -7.20
CA GLY A 50 2.91 -12.34 -8.62
C GLY A 50 3.33 -10.92 -9.03
N LEU A 51 3.46 -9.97 -8.07
CA LEU A 51 3.79 -8.57 -8.34
C LEU A 51 4.98 -8.07 -7.52
N SER A 52 5.05 -8.42 -6.24
CA SER A 52 6.13 -7.98 -5.36
C SER A 52 7.45 -8.66 -5.71
N TYR A 53 8.55 -7.93 -5.56
CA TYR A 53 9.90 -8.43 -5.83
C TYR A 53 10.23 -9.64 -4.95
N ASP A 54 9.84 -9.59 -3.70
CA ASP A 54 10.07 -10.61 -2.68
C ASP A 54 8.96 -11.68 -2.59
N ASP A 55 8.09 -11.80 -3.62
CA ASP A 55 7.12 -12.89 -3.70
C ASP A 55 7.79 -14.19 -4.15
N ASN A 56 8.27 -14.96 -3.20
CA ASN A 56 8.84 -16.28 -3.44
C ASN A 56 8.43 -17.30 -2.37
N SER A 57 8.81 -18.57 -2.56
CA SER A 57 8.44 -19.70 -1.69
C SER A 57 9.02 -19.61 -0.27
N ASP A 58 10.12 -18.89 -0.09
CA ASP A 58 10.84 -18.80 1.19
C ASP A 58 10.38 -17.62 2.06
N TYR A 59 9.40 -16.85 1.59
CA TYR A 59 8.92 -15.65 2.26
C TYR A 59 8.52 -15.88 3.73
N GLU A 60 7.79 -16.95 4.02
CA GLU A 60 7.34 -17.27 5.36
C GLU A 60 8.48 -17.81 6.23
N ASN A 61 9.46 -18.53 5.64
CA ASN A 61 10.66 -18.96 6.34
C ASN A 61 11.49 -17.75 6.78
N GLU A 62 11.63 -16.73 5.92
CA GLU A 62 12.31 -15.48 6.28
C GLU A 62 11.60 -14.74 7.41
N LEU A 63 10.25 -14.66 7.39
CA LEU A 63 9.49 -14.10 8.51
C LEU A 63 9.79 -14.84 9.82
N ILE A 64 9.82 -16.17 9.82
CA ILE A 64 10.16 -16.98 11.00
C ILE A 64 11.57 -16.66 11.49
N GLU A 65 12.55 -16.56 10.58
CA GLU A 65 13.93 -16.23 10.93
C GLU A 65 14.03 -14.84 11.56
N VAL A 66 13.36 -13.84 10.96
CA VAL A 66 13.33 -12.47 11.49
C VAL A 66 12.72 -12.40 12.89
N ILE A 67 11.60 -13.11 13.12
CA ILE A 67 10.98 -13.17 14.45
C ILE A 67 11.95 -13.79 15.46
N SER A 68 12.63 -14.87 15.08
CA SER A 68 13.64 -15.51 15.94
C SER A 68 14.82 -14.57 16.26
N LYS A 69 15.34 -13.82 15.26
CA LYS A 69 16.40 -12.82 15.46
C LYS A 69 15.95 -11.72 16.46
N LEU A 70 14.69 -11.24 16.33
CA LEU A 70 14.13 -10.23 17.22
C LEU A 70 14.03 -10.71 18.68
N GLU A 71 13.54 -11.93 18.89
CA GLU A 71 13.43 -12.53 20.24
C GLU A 71 14.78 -12.83 20.89
N ASN A 72 15.80 -13.09 20.06
CA ASN A 72 17.19 -13.26 20.50
C ASN A 72 17.97 -11.93 20.62
N GLU A 73 17.26 -10.80 20.62
CA GLU A 73 17.81 -9.46 20.83
C GLU A 73 18.89 -9.05 19.81
N VAL A 74 18.84 -9.61 18.58
CA VAL A 74 19.69 -9.17 17.47
C VAL A 74 19.36 -7.71 17.14
N SER A 75 20.38 -6.91 16.92
CA SER A 75 20.19 -5.48 16.59
C SER A 75 19.33 -5.30 15.36
N ILE A 76 18.36 -4.38 15.43
CA ILE A 76 17.48 -4.04 14.31
C ILE A 76 18.27 -3.61 13.06
N SER A 77 19.39 -2.93 13.21
CA SER A 77 20.23 -2.51 12.09
C SER A 77 20.83 -3.70 11.33
N VAL A 78 21.17 -4.78 12.03
CA VAL A 78 21.64 -6.03 11.42
C VAL A 78 20.51 -6.72 10.68
N ILE A 79 19.33 -6.82 11.31
CA ILE A 79 18.15 -7.44 10.68
C ILE A 79 17.78 -6.71 9.39
N ILE A 80 17.75 -5.38 9.41
CA ILE A 80 17.43 -4.55 8.22
C ILE A 80 18.45 -4.75 7.11
N GLU A 81 19.73 -4.86 7.43
CA GLU A 81 20.80 -5.10 6.43
C GLU A 81 20.65 -6.47 5.78
N ASP A 82 20.24 -7.50 6.53
CA ASP A 82 19.98 -8.85 6.01
C ASP A 82 18.73 -8.89 5.10
N LEU A 83 17.78 -7.96 5.27
CA LEU A 83 16.49 -7.95 4.57
C LEU A 83 16.48 -7.21 3.22
N LYS A 84 17.62 -6.95 2.59
CA LYS A 84 17.70 -6.21 1.30
C LYS A 84 16.91 -6.87 0.18
N GLU A 85 16.83 -8.20 0.17
CA GLU A 85 16.07 -8.97 -0.81
C GLU A 85 14.59 -9.17 -0.40
N TRP A 86 14.18 -8.64 0.77
CA TRP A 86 12.86 -8.78 1.36
C TRP A 86 12.23 -7.42 1.72
N PRO A 87 12.02 -6.53 0.73
CA PRO A 87 11.62 -5.14 1.01
C PRO A 87 10.28 -5.02 1.73
N SER A 88 9.34 -5.93 1.52
CA SER A 88 8.06 -5.88 2.24
C SER A 88 8.20 -6.31 3.72
N ILE A 89 9.08 -7.27 4.02
CA ILE A 89 9.40 -7.67 5.39
C ILE A 89 10.18 -6.55 6.08
N GLN A 90 11.17 -5.98 5.41
CA GLN A 90 11.92 -4.83 5.90
C GLN A 90 10.99 -3.70 6.31
N PHE A 91 10.07 -3.29 5.42
CA PHE A 91 9.11 -2.23 5.71
C PHE A 91 8.20 -2.58 6.91
N GLY A 92 7.75 -3.83 6.99
CA GLY A 92 6.93 -4.31 8.12
C GLY A 92 7.68 -4.20 9.45
N ILE A 93 8.95 -4.61 9.50
CA ILE A 93 9.80 -4.51 10.70
C ILE A 93 10.07 -3.06 11.08
N GLU A 94 10.49 -2.21 10.14
CA GLU A 94 10.74 -0.79 10.39
C GLU A 94 9.49 -0.10 10.94
N THR A 95 8.34 -0.37 10.32
CA THR A 95 7.06 0.20 10.76
C THR A 95 6.65 -0.33 12.14
N ALA A 96 6.82 -1.63 12.42
CA ALA A 96 6.54 -2.20 13.74
C ALA A 96 7.39 -1.56 14.84
N PHE A 97 8.67 -1.28 14.59
CA PHE A 97 9.55 -0.59 15.54
C PHE A 97 9.18 0.88 15.73
N LEU A 98 8.82 1.60 14.66
CA LEU A 98 8.30 2.98 14.77
C LEU A 98 7.03 3.00 15.61
N SER A 99 6.11 2.07 15.34
CA SER A 99 4.87 1.88 16.08
C SER A 99 5.13 1.57 17.56
N PHE A 100 6.08 0.68 17.87
CA PHE A 100 6.45 0.30 19.23
C PHE A 100 7.08 1.44 20.02
N LYS A 101 7.87 2.32 19.37
CA LYS A 101 8.49 3.48 19.99
C LYS A 101 7.53 4.65 20.21
N ALA A 102 6.47 4.74 19.42
CA ALA A 102 5.48 5.81 19.53
C ALA A 102 4.67 5.71 20.84
N ASP A 103 4.19 6.85 21.34
CA ASP A 103 3.27 6.87 22.49
C ASP A 103 1.89 6.31 22.13
N ASN A 104 1.46 6.54 20.89
CA ASN A 104 0.32 5.88 20.30
C ASN A 104 0.81 5.03 19.11
N PRO A 105 0.63 3.69 19.12
CA PRO A 105 1.16 2.80 18.09
C PRO A 105 0.61 3.05 16.68
N PHE A 106 -0.48 3.80 16.56
CA PHE A 106 -1.07 4.19 15.28
C PHE A 106 -0.76 5.63 14.85
N TYR A 107 0.10 6.32 15.59
CA TYR A 107 0.50 7.70 15.34
C TYR A 107 2.03 7.79 15.28
N LEU A 108 2.59 7.54 14.09
CA LEU A 108 4.03 7.32 13.94
C LEU A 108 4.83 8.62 13.80
N PHE A 109 4.23 9.68 13.27
CA PHE A 109 4.94 10.93 12.98
C PHE A 109 4.11 12.13 13.41
N ASP A 110 4.72 13.00 14.22
CA ASP A 110 4.12 14.27 14.62
C ASP A 110 4.36 15.34 13.54
N ASN A 111 3.33 15.63 12.78
CA ASN A 111 3.35 16.65 11.74
C ASN A 111 1.94 17.23 11.49
N ASN A 112 1.86 18.28 10.67
CA ASN A 112 0.59 18.97 10.43
C ASN A 112 -0.48 18.06 9.80
N PHE A 113 -0.09 17.11 8.95
CA PHE A 113 -1.03 16.17 8.34
C PHE A 113 -1.59 15.19 9.38
N SER A 114 -0.71 14.54 10.16
CA SER A 114 -1.11 13.62 11.24
C SER A 114 -1.95 14.30 12.30
N ASN A 115 -1.69 15.59 12.57
CA ASN A 115 -2.45 16.43 13.50
C ASN A 115 -3.74 17.00 12.89
N GLN A 116 -4.07 16.65 11.64
CA GLN A 116 -5.24 17.17 10.92
C GLN A 116 -5.24 18.70 10.74
N LEU A 117 -4.09 19.35 10.78
CA LEU A 117 -3.92 20.79 10.58
C LEU A 117 -3.74 21.17 9.11
N SER A 118 -3.35 20.22 8.27
CA SER A 118 -3.24 20.40 6.83
C SER A 118 -3.58 19.13 6.06
N GLY A 119 -4.12 19.27 4.85
CA GLY A 119 -4.28 18.16 3.91
C GLY A 119 -3.00 17.92 3.09
N ILE A 120 -2.99 16.79 2.38
CA ILE A 120 -2.04 16.48 1.30
C ILE A 120 -2.84 16.37 0.01
N GLU A 121 -2.47 17.13 -1.01
CA GLU A 121 -3.12 17.04 -2.32
C GLU A 121 -2.83 15.67 -2.94
N ILE A 122 -3.89 15.03 -3.45
CA ILE A 122 -3.80 13.76 -4.16
C ILE A 122 -4.58 13.83 -5.48
N ASN A 123 -4.20 12.97 -6.42
CA ASN A 123 -4.95 12.81 -7.66
C ASN A 123 -6.25 12.01 -7.46
N GLY A 124 -7.26 12.30 -8.26
CA GLY A 124 -8.41 11.41 -8.47
C GLY A 124 -7.99 10.19 -9.30
N LEU A 125 -8.13 8.98 -8.77
CA LEU A 125 -7.78 7.76 -9.49
C LEU A 125 -9.00 7.21 -10.25
N VAL A 126 -8.81 7.00 -11.57
CA VAL A 126 -9.75 6.28 -12.45
C VAL A 126 -9.22 4.85 -12.65
N TRP A 127 -9.96 3.87 -12.17
CA TRP A 127 -9.64 2.47 -12.33
C TRP A 127 -9.93 1.98 -13.74
N MET A 128 -9.18 0.95 -14.16
CA MET A 128 -9.41 0.24 -15.42
C MET A 128 -10.80 -0.39 -15.47
N GLY A 129 -11.45 -0.28 -16.63
CA GLY A 129 -12.74 -0.86 -16.92
C GLY A 129 -13.11 -0.61 -18.39
N ASP A 130 -14.36 -0.78 -18.75
CA ASP A 130 -14.83 -0.32 -20.04
C ASP A 130 -14.88 1.21 -20.12
N TRP A 131 -15.08 1.74 -21.31
CA TRP A 131 -15.02 3.17 -21.57
C TRP A 131 -16.02 3.97 -20.71
N GLU A 132 -17.25 3.47 -20.59
CA GLU A 132 -18.33 4.14 -19.85
C GLU A 132 -18.03 4.17 -18.35
N PHE A 133 -17.55 3.07 -17.79
CA PHE A 133 -17.13 2.97 -16.39
C PHE A 133 -15.99 3.93 -16.08
N MET A 134 -14.97 4.02 -16.95
CA MET A 134 -13.84 4.94 -16.77
C MET A 134 -14.27 6.40 -16.88
N TYR A 135 -15.14 6.72 -17.83
CA TYR A 135 -15.65 8.07 -18.02
C TYR A 135 -16.53 8.55 -16.85
N ASN A 136 -17.37 7.66 -16.30
CA ASN A 136 -18.21 8.00 -15.15
C ASN A 136 -17.37 8.25 -13.88
N GLN A 137 -16.34 7.42 -13.64
CA GLN A 137 -15.39 7.67 -12.56
C GLN A 137 -14.66 9.02 -12.73
N LEU A 138 -14.26 9.34 -13.95
CA LEU A 138 -13.63 10.61 -14.24
C LEU A 138 -14.53 11.78 -13.83
N LYS A 139 -15.79 11.78 -14.28
CA LYS A 139 -16.77 12.81 -13.93
C LYS A 139 -16.91 12.95 -12.41
N GLU A 140 -17.08 11.83 -11.72
CA GLU A 140 -17.17 11.83 -10.25
C GLU A 140 -15.95 12.50 -9.60
N LYS A 141 -14.73 12.20 -10.07
CA LYS A 141 -13.50 12.80 -9.51
C LYS A 141 -13.41 14.29 -9.78
N LEU A 142 -13.86 14.74 -10.95
CA LEU A 142 -13.91 16.17 -11.30
C LEU A 142 -14.95 16.91 -10.46
N GLU A 143 -16.15 16.32 -10.26
CA GLU A 143 -17.18 16.88 -9.39
C GLU A 143 -16.73 16.97 -7.93
N LEU A 144 -15.87 16.04 -7.48
CA LEU A 144 -15.21 16.08 -6.17
C LEU A 144 -14.09 17.12 -6.07
N GLY A 145 -13.77 17.84 -7.16
CA GLY A 145 -12.80 18.93 -7.17
C GLY A 145 -11.35 18.50 -7.34
N HIS A 146 -11.08 17.27 -7.80
CA HIS A 146 -9.71 16.86 -8.12
C HIS A 146 -9.19 17.62 -9.33
N SER A 147 -8.10 18.37 -9.17
CA SER A 147 -7.41 19.10 -10.23
C SER A 147 -6.41 18.23 -11.04
N CYS A 148 -6.09 17.05 -10.53
CA CYS A 148 -5.22 16.08 -11.19
C CYS A 148 -5.92 14.70 -11.24
N ILE A 149 -6.01 14.12 -12.44
CA ILE A 149 -6.63 12.82 -12.64
C ILE A 149 -5.58 11.82 -13.12
N LYS A 150 -5.46 10.70 -12.42
CA LYS A 150 -4.61 9.57 -12.79
C LYS A 150 -5.46 8.48 -13.42
N ILE A 151 -5.27 8.23 -14.71
CA ILE A 151 -5.96 7.17 -15.45
C ILE A 151 -5.02 5.96 -15.58
N LYS A 152 -5.52 4.76 -15.24
CA LYS A 152 -4.83 3.51 -15.57
C LYS A 152 -5.20 3.11 -16.99
N ILE A 153 -4.19 2.93 -17.85
CA ILE A 153 -4.35 2.52 -19.25
C ILE A 153 -3.93 1.06 -19.45
N GLY A 154 -4.33 0.46 -20.60
CA GLY A 154 -3.97 -0.90 -20.99
C GLY A 154 -5.03 -1.96 -20.72
N ALA A 155 -6.27 -1.56 -20.32
CA ALA A 155 -7.38 -2.49 -20.11
C ALA A 155 -8.30 -2.62 -21.31
N ILE A 156 -8.38 -1.58 -22.16
CA ILE A 156 -9.19 -1.52 -23.35
C ILE A 156 -8.32 -1.22 -24.57
N ASN A 157 -8.91 -1.26 -25.76
CA ASN A 157 -8.21 -0.91 -27.00
C ASN A 157 -7.64 0.54 -26.91
N PHE A 158 -6.40 0.73 -27.36
CA PHE A 158 -5.69 2.00 -27.29
C PHE A 158 -6.47 3.17 -27.91
N GLU A 159 -7.14 2.96 -29.05
CA GLU A 159 -7.94 4.00 -29.71
C GLU A 159 -9.09 4.49 -28.81
N LYS A 160 -9.73 3.59 -28.06
CA LYS A 160 -10.77 3.94 -27.08
C LYS A 160 -10.22 4.70 -25.88
N GLU A 161 -9.00 4.38 -25.43
CA GLU A 161 -8.32 5.13 -24.38
C GLU A 161 -7.97 6.54 -24.87
N LEU A 162 -7.47 6.66 -26.11
CA LEU A 162 -7.18 7.93 -26.74
C LEU A 162 -8.45 8.79 -26.92
N ASP A 163 -9.58 8.20 -27.29
CA ASP A 163 -10.86 8.90 -27.39
C ASP A 163 -11.33 9.42 -26.04
N LEU A 164 -11.13 8.64 -24.95
CA LEU A 164 -11.41 9.08 -23.58
C LEU A 164 -10.59 10.34 -23.24
N LEU A 165 -9.29 10.31 -23.50
CA LEU A 165 -8.39 11.45 -23.25
C LEU A 165 -8.77 12.69 -24.07
N LYS A 166 -9.09 12.51 -25.35
CA LYS A 166 -9.57 13.62 -26.22
C LYS A 166 -10.86 14.23 -25.70
N LYS A 167 -11.82 13.38 -25.27
CA LYS A 167 -13.09 13.85 -24.71
C LYS A 167 -12.86 14.67 -23.45
N ILE A 168 -12.01 14.17 -22.52
CA ILE A 168 -11.63 14.92 -21.32
C ILE A 168 -11.06 16.29 -21.69
N ARG A 169 -10.12 16.33 -22.64
CA ARG A 169 -9.43 17.57 -23.01
C ARG A 169 -10.34 18.55 -23.76
N ASN A 170 -11.39 18.06 -24.43
CA ASN A 170 -12.41 18.90 -25.04
C ASN A 170 -13.41 19.49 -24.04
N GLU A 171 -13.66 18.78 -22.93
CA GLU A 171 -14.60 19.22 -21.90
C GLU A 171 -13.91 20.08 -20.81
N PHE A 172 -12.63 19.83 -20.56
CA PHE A 172 -11.86 20.48 -19.49
C PHE A 172 -10.51 20.97 -20.01
N SER A 173 -10.21 22.24 -19.77
CA SER A 173 -8.93 22.84 -20.15
C SER A 173 -7.77 22.29 -19.29
N GLU A 174 -6.52 22.48 -19.74
CA GLU A 174 -5.32 22.14 -18.97
C GLU A 174 -5.16 22.92 -17.66
N LYS A 175 -5.90 24.03 -17.51
CA LYS A 175 -5.91 24.82 -16.27
C LYS A 175 -6.90 24.27 -15.24
N GLU A 176 -7.90 23.53 -15.69
CA GLU A 176 -8.91 22.93 -14.83
C GLU A 176 -8.51 21.53 -14.39
N VAL A 177 -7.83 20.77 -15.28
CA VAL A 177 -7.43 19.37 -15.02
C VAL A 177 -6.09 19.04 -15.66
#